data_2b67969c38779fb878eb13cefa1b21c1
#
_entry.id   2b67969c38779fb878eb13cefa1b21c1
#
_cell.length_a   1.000
_cell.length_b   1.000
_cell.length_c   1.000
_cell.angle_alpha   90.00
_cell.angle_beta   90.00
_cell.angle_gamma   90.00
#
_symmetry.space_group_name_H-M   'P 1'
#
loop_
_entity.id
_entity.type
_entity.pdbx_description
1 polymer ?
#
loop_
_entity_poly.entity_id
_entity_poly.type
_entity_poly.pdbx_seq_one_letter_code
_entity_poly.pdbx_strand_id
1 'polypeptide(L)'
;MGLRTNTIITLENNEKYVVLNETMYGGTKYFLVMGIDDNLEMVPNKVKILEEIIDDADVYVDNVTDANLISILTRLLKAQM
;
A
#
# COMPACT_ATOMS: atom_id res chain seq x y z
N MET A 1 -5.81 -7.86 11.69
CA MET A 1 -5.00 -8.66 10.79
C MET A 1 -4.56 -7.80 9.61
N GLY A 2 -3.27 -7.71 9.36
CA GLY A 2 -2.75 -6.85 8.29
C GLY A 2 -2.77 -7.52 6.92
N LEU A 3 -2.50 -6.73 5.91
CA LEU A 3 -2.31 -7.21 4.54
C LEU A 3 -0.97 -7.92 4.44
N ARG A 4 -0.91 -8.92 3.59
CA ARG A 4 0.32 -9.66 3.32
C ARG A 4 0.84 -9.32 1.93
N THR A 5 2.16 -9.48 1.75
CA THR A 5 2.79 -9.35 0.44
C THR A 5 2.12 -10.30 -0.56
N ASN A 6 1.93 -9.83 -1.78
CA ASN A 6 1.25 -10.55 -2.86
C ASN A 6 -0.27 -10.71 -2.68
N THR A 7 -0.85 -10.06 -1.68
CA THR A 7 -2.30 -10.02 -1.53
C THR A 7 -2.89 -9.00 -2.51
N ILE A 8 -3.99 -9.36 -3.15
CA ILE A 8 -4.73 -8.45 -4.03
C ILE A 8 -5.82 -7.78 -3.20
N ILE A 9 -5.86 -6.44 -3.28
CA ILE A 9 -6.88 -5.65 -2.59
C ILE A 9 -7.70 -4.86 -3.61
N THR A 10 -8.94 -4.58 -3.27
CA THR A 10 -9.82 -3.73 -4.08
C THR A 10 -10.13 -2.48 -3.27
N LEU A 11 -9.86 -1.30 -3.84
CA LEU A 11 -10.17 -0.02 -3.21
C LEU A 11 -11.61 0.39 -3.52
N GLU A 12 -12.09 1.45 -2.84
CA GLU A 12 -13.47 1.92 -2.97
C GLU A 12 -13.88 2.27 -4.40
N ASN A 13 -12.92 2.67 -5.22
CA ASN A 13 -13.18 3.03 -6.61
C ASN A 13 -13.15 1.81 -7.55
N ASN A 14 -13.19 0.59 -7.00
CA ASN A 14 -13.10 -0.67 -7.73
C ASN A 14 -11.74 -0.91 -8.38
N GLU A 15 -10.75 -0.10 -8.10
CA GLU A 15 -9.39 -0.35 -8.57
C GLU A 15 -8.75 -1.46 -7.75
N LYS A 16 -8.06 -2.36 -8.43
CA LYS A 16 -7.38 -3.49 -7.78
C LYS A 16 -5.89 -3.23 -7.73
N TYR A 17 -5.29 -3.61 -6.62
CA TYR A 17 -3.85 -3.46 -6.39
C TYR A 17 -3.29 -4.71 -5.75
N VAL A 18 -2.03 -4.99 -6.04
CA VAL A 18 -1.30 -6.08 -5.37
C VAL A 18 -0.33 -5.45 -4.37
N VAL A 19 -0.27 -6.03 -3.17
CA VAL A 19 0.66 -5.58 -2.12
C VAL A 19 2.04 -6.14 -2.43
N LEU A 20 3.00 -5.27 -2.72
CA LEU A 20 4.37 -5.66 -3.05
C LEU A 20 5.26 -5.75 -1.81
N ASN A 21 5.06 -4.86 -0.86
CA ASN A 21 5.90 -4.80 0.32
C ASN A 21 5.21 -4.02 1.43
N GLU A 22 5.74 -4.14 2.65
CA GLU A 22 5.21 -3.40 3.79
C GLU A 22 6.35 -2.93 4.68
N THR A 23 6.12 -1.86 5.44
CA THR A 23 7.08 -1.36 6.41
C THR A 23 6.35 -0.65 7.56
N MET A 24 7.06 -0.50 8.68
CA MET A 24 6.56 0.28 9.83
C MET A 24 7.35 1.57 9.94
N TYR A 25 6.64 2.67 10.16
CA TYR A 25 7.27 3.96 10.37
C TYR A 25 6.42 4.79 11.34
N GLY A 26 7.04 5.28 12.41
CA GLY A 26 6.32 6.10 13.39
C GLY A 26 5.14 5.39 14.05
N GLY A 27 5.17 4.07 14.17
CA GLY A 27 4.10 3.29 14.76
C GLY A 27 2.94 2.96 13.82
N THR A 28 3.05 3.37 12.56
CA THR A 28 2.03 3.08 11.54
C THR A 28 2.58 2.12 10.50
N LYS A 29 1.75 1.17 10.08
CA LYS A 29 2.12 0.24 9.02
C LYS A 29 1.76 0.84 7.67
N TYR A 30 2.69 0.74 6.73
CA TYR A 30 2.53 1.24 5.36
C TYR A 30 2.76 0.12 4.36
N PHE A 31 2.06 0.20 3.23
CA PHE A 31 2.13 -0.81 2.18
C PHE A 31 2.49 -0.16 0.86
N LEU A 32 3.43 -0.78 0.14
CA LEU A 32 3.70 -0.43 -1.25
C LEU A 32 2.81 -1.32 -2.12
N VAL A 33 1.96 -0.73 -2.93
CA VAL A 33 1.02 -1.46 -3.78
C VAL A 33 1.16 -1.02 -5.23
N MET A 34 0.88 -1.93 -6.14
CA MET A 34 0.91 -1.67 -7.57
C MET A 34 -0.44 -2.03 -8.17
N GLY A 35 -0.97 -1.17 -9.04
CA GLY A 35 -2.23 -1.43 -9.72
C GLY A 35 -2.15 -2.65 -10.64
N ILE A 36 -3.26 -3.33 -10.75
CA ILE A 36 -3.43 -4.44 -11.70
C ILE A 36 -4.68 -4.18 -12.52
N ASP A 37 -4.66 -4.65 -13.77
CA ASP A 37 -5.79 -4.52 -14.66
C ASP A 37 -6.76 -5.71 -14.54
N ASP A 38 -7.80 -5.73 -15.37
CA ASP A 38 -8.81 -6.79 -15.33
C ASP A 38 -8.25 -8.16 -15.70
N ASN A 39 -7.11 -8.20 -16.36
CA ASN A 39 -6.42 -9.44 -16.72
C ASN A 39 -5.42 -9.87 -15.65
N LEU A 40 -5.42 -9.19 -14.50
CA LEU A 40 -4.49 -9.42 -13.39
C LEU A 40 -3.03 -9.16 -13.76
N GLU A 41 -2.80 -8.28 -14.75
CA GLU A 41 -1.47 -7.86 -15.14
C GLU A 41 -1.10 -6.58 -14.40
N MET A 42 0.16 -6.48 -13.97
CA MET A 42 0.65 -5.31 -13.25
C MET A 42 0.72 -4.09 -14.16
N VAL A 43 0.29 -2.94 -13.63
CA VAL A 43 0.37 -1.66 -14.30
C VAL A 43 1.46 -0.83 -13.60
N PRO A 44 2.69 -0.78 -14.14
CA PRO A 44 3.84 -0.18 -13.43
C PRO A 44 3.66 1.30 -13.10
N ASN A 45 2.81 2.01 -13.82
CA ASN A 45 2.56 3.43 -13.56
C ASN A 45 1.61 3.68 -12.40
N LYS A 46 0.98 2.64 -11.87
CA LYS A 46 0.01 2.76 -10.78
C LYS A 46 0.59 2.25 -9.47
N VAL A 47 1.66 2.89 -9.01
CA VAL A 47 2.27 2.57 -7.73
C VAL A 47 1.76 3.55 -6.70
N LYS A 48 1.32 3.04 -5.55
CA LYS A 48 0.83 3.85 -4.44
C LYS A 48 1.39 3.37 -3.12
N ILE A 49 1.38 4.25 -2.14
CA ILE A 49 1.67 3.90 -0.75
C ILE A 49 0.39 4.09 0.04
N LEU A 50 -0.01 3.06 0.76
CA LEU A 50 -1.20 3.08 1.61
C LEU A 50 -0.77 3.01 3.07
N GLU A 51 -1.52 3.68 3.95
CA GLU A 51 -1.32 3.56 5.39
C GLU A 51 -2.45 2.74 6.00
N GLU A 52 -2.09 1.93 6.99
CA GLU A 52 -3.07 1.18 7.76
C GLU A 52 -3.66 2.09 8.84
N ILE A 53 -4.98 2.18 8.88
CA ILE A 53 -5.69 2.95 9.88
C ILE A 53 -6.49 1.98 10.73
N ILE A 54 -6.27 2.05 12.04
CA ILE A 54 -7.00 1.23 13.01
C ILE A 54 -7.94 2.16 13.77
N ASP A 55 -9.24 1.89 13.64
CA ASP A 55 -10.29 2.67 14.29
C ASP A 55 -11.19 1.70 15.07
N ASP A 56 -10.97 1.63 16.38
CA ASP A 56 -11.62 0.66 17.26
C ASP A 56 -11.44 -0.76 16.74
N ALA A 57 -12.49 -1.41 16.30
CA ALA A 57 -12.47 -2.79 15.79
C ALA A 57 -12.21 -2.85 14.27
N ASP A 58 -12.22 -1.70 13.60
CA ASP A 58 -12.09 -1.65 12.15
C ASP A 58 -10.66 -1.35 11.73
N VAL A 59 -10.21 -2.04 10.68
CA VAL A 59 -8.91 -1.80 10.06
C VAL A 59 -9.15 -1.51 8.58
N TYR A 60 -8.66 -0.37 8.12
CA TYR A 60 -8.77 0.00 6.71
C TYR A 60 -7.50 0.70 6.25
N VAL A 61 -7.41 0.96 4.95
CA VAL A 61 -6.24 1.60 4.36
C VAL A 61 -6.65 2.89 3.66
N ASP A 62 -5.73 3.85 3.63
CA ASP A 62 -5.94 5.12 2.96
C ASP A 62 -4.67 5.51 2.20
N ASN A 63 -4.81 6.37 1.21
CA ASN A 63 -3.69 6.85 0.41
C ASN A 63 -2.80 7.78 1.22
N VAL A 64 -1.49 7.59 1.11
CA VAL A 64 -0.52 8.54 1.65
C VAL A 64 -0.32 9.62 0.60
N THR A 65 -0.60 10.87 0.97
CA THR A 65 -0.49 12.02 0.05
C THR A 65 0.60 13.01 0.42
N ASP A 66 1.21 12.87 1.59
CA ASP A 66 2.31 13.73 2.04
C ASP A 66 3.58 13.40 1.25
N ALA A 67 4.07 14.36 0.46
CA ALA A 67 5.24 14.14 -0.40
C ALA A 67 6.50 13.79 0.39
N ASN A 68 6.70 14.40 1.56
CA ASN A 68 7.85 14.10 2.40
C ASN A 68 7.77 12.68 2.94
N LEU A 69 6.61 12.28 3.40
CA LEU A 69 6.38 10.93 3.92
C LEU A 69 6.54 9.89 2.81
N ILE A 70 6.01 10.16 1.62
CA ILE A 70 6.17 9.27 0.46
C ILE A 70 7.64 9.06 0.14
N SER A 71 8.43 10.13 0.17
CA SER A 71 9.87 10.05 -0.09
C SER A 71 10.59 9.16 0.91
N ILE A 72 10.28 9.33 2.20
CA ILE A 72 10.86 8.52 3.27
C ILE A 72 10.45 7.05 3.13
N LEU A 73 9.16 6.80 2.93
CA LEU A 73 8.63 5.44 2.82
C LEU A 73 9.13 4.72 1.58
N THR A 74 9.25 5.43 0.46
CA THR A 74 9.80 4.84 -0.76
C THR A 74 11.22 4.34 -0.54
N ARG A 75 12.02 5.12 0.19
CA ARG A 75 13.39 4.73 0.52
C ARG A 75 13.42 3.51 1.42
N LEU A 76 12.57 3.46 2.45
CA LEU A 76 12.49 2.33 3.36
C LEU A 76 12.00 1.07 2.65
N LEU A 77 10.99 1.19 1.82
CA LEU A 77 10.41 0.05 1.11
C LEU A 77 11.38 -0.52 0.08
N LYS A 78 12.13 0.34 -0.61
CA LYS A 78 13.16 -0.12 -1.55
C LYS A 78 14.29 -0.85 -0.85
N ALA A 79 14.67 -0.41 0.33
CA ALA A 79 15.74 -1.05 1.09
C ALA A 79 15.38 -2.46 1.54
N GLN A 80 14.10 -2.78 1.61
CA GLN A 80 13.60 -4.09 2.04
C GLN A 80 13.33 -5.04 0.87
N MET A 81 13.44 -4.54 -0.33
CA MET A 81 13.26 -5.34 -1.55
C MET A 81 14.62 -5.95 -1.98
#